data_be84ea42e0c364bbe983d4424bb07f82
#
_entry.id   be84ea42e0c364bbe983d4424bb07f82
#
_cell.length_a   1.000
_cell.length_b   1.000
_cell.length_c   1.000
_cell.angle_alpha   90.00
_cell.angle_beta   90.00
_cell.angle_gamma   90.00
#
_symmetry.space_group_name_H-M   'P 1'
#
loop_
_entity.id
_entity.type
_entity.pdbx_description
1 polymer ?
#
loop_
_entity_poly.entity_id
_entity_poly.type
_entity_poly.pdbx_seq_one_letter_code
_entity_poly.pdbx_strand_id
1 'polypeptide(L)'
;MANSIRLEIVTPERLFYDNRVELVIVRTLTGDEGFMANHAWACKLLDVGEIWIQEAGSKDFKIGAISGGFIDVKTEITIFTDAAEWPNEIDVERSKSHKEKAENWLKTHTRADADETEILRAKVSLNKALTRMHVAAGGARRKR
;
A
#
# COMPACT_ATOMS: atom_id res chain seq x y z
N MET A 1 17.76 21.68 9.81
CA MET A 1 17.67 20.26 9.47
C MET A 1 16.23 19.79 9.55
N ALA A 2 15.74 19.26 8.49
CA ALA A 2 14.42 18.67 8.52
C ALA A 2 14.41 17.51 9.49
N ASN A 3 13.34 17.40 10.27
CA ASN A 3 13.11 16.24 11.12
C ASN A 3 12.88 15.03 10.23
N SER A 4 13.68 14.01 10.40
CA SER A 4 13.55 12.78 9.64
C SER A 4 13.49 11.58 10.59
N ILE A 5 12.92 10.51 10.09
CA ILE A 5 12.77 9.25 10.81
C ILE A 5 13.13 8.11 9.87
N ARG A 6 13.74 7.07 10.40
CA ARG A 6 14.04 5.87 9.61
C ARG A 6 12.76 5.12 9.31
N LEU A 7 12.58 4.74 8.05
CA LEU A 7 11.49 3.91 7.57
C LEU A 7 12.05 2.63 6.98
N GLU A 8 11.61 1.50 7.49
CA GLU A 8 11.83 0.19 6.91
C GLU A 8 10.52 -0.40 6.44
N ILE A 9 10.50 -0.95 5.23
CA ILE A 9 9.35 -1.71 4.71
C ILE A 9 9.83 -3.12 4.44
N VAL A 10 9.25 -4.08 5.16
CA VAL A 10 9.67 -5.48 5.16
C VAL A 10 8.57 -6.34 4.58
N THR A 11 8.94 -7.20 3.64
CA THR A 11 8.07 -8.25 3.11
C THR A 11 8.69 -9.61 3.42
N PRO A 12 7.93 -10.72 3.29
CA PRO A 12 8.52 -12.05 3.49
C PRO A 12 9.67 -12.37 2.54
N GLU A 13 9.72 -11.71 1.38
CA GLU A 13 10.72 -11.99 0.35
C GLU A 13 11.96 -11.09 0.45
N ARG A 14 11.79 -9.85 0.93
CA ARG A 14 12.88 -8.87 0.93
C ARG A 14 12.65 -7.69 1.85
N LEU A 15 13.73 -6.99 2.18
CA LEU A 15 13.67 -5.63 2.69
C LEU A 15 13.40 -4.70 1.48
N PHE A 16 12.17 -4.25 1.36
CA PHE A 16 11.71 -3.45 0.22
C PHE A 16 12.26 -2.03 0.23
N TYR A 17 12.35 -1.43 1.41
CA TYR A 17 12.78 -0.04 1.58
C TYR A 17 13.45 0.13 2.94
N ASP A 18 14.54 0.90 2.96
CA ASP A 18 15.23 1.32 4.18
C ASP A 18 15.92 2.64 3.93
N ASN A 19 15.37 3.72 4.44
CA ASN A 19 15.96 5.05 4.35
C ASN A 19 15.32 6.00 5.35
N ARG A 20 15.87 7.19 5.48
CA ARG A 20 15.29 8.26 6.29
C ARG A 20 14.27 9.04 5.47
N VAL A 21 13.14 9.32 6.09
CA VAL A 21 12.01 9.99 5.44
C VAL A 21 11.54 11.18 6.27
N GLU A 22 10.96 12.17 5.62
CA GLU A 22 10.27 13.27 6.28
C GLU A 22 8.80 12.93 6.52
N LEU A 23 8.19 12.18 5.59
CA LEU A 23 6.78 11.83 5.64
C LEU A 23 6.55 10.50 4.94
N VAL A 24 5.72 9.66 5.53
CA VAL A 24 5.16 8.49 4.87
C VAL A 24 3.65 8.53 5.01
N ILE A 25 2.93 8.31 3.91
CA ILE A 25 1.47 8.24 3.89
C ILE A 25 1.07 6.83 3.50
N VAL A 26 0.24 6.21 4.30
CA VAL A 26 -0.24 4.84 4.09
C VAL A 26 -1.76 4.80 4.20
N ARG A 27 -2.35 3.79 3.58
CA ARG A 27 -3.79 3.54 3.73
C ARG A 27 -4.03 2.63 4.92
N THR A 28 -4.65 3.20 5.95
CA THR A 28 -5.15 2.43 7.11
C THR A 28 -6.58 1.96 6.85
N LEU A 29 -7.14 1.18 7.75
CA LEU A 29 -8.54 0.73 7.64
C LEU A 29 -9.55 1.88 7.69
N THR A 30 -9.15 3.05 8.18
CA THR A 30 -9.99 4.25 8.29
C THR A 30 -9.65 5.33 7.28
N GLY A 31 -8.74 5.08 6.35
CA GLY A 31 -8.32 6.02 5.31
C GLY A 31 -6.83 6.28 5.31
N ASP A 32 -6.41 7.23 4.50
CA ASP A 32 -5.00 7.60 4.38
C ASP A 32 -4.53 8.35 5.62
N GLU A 33 -3.35 8.00 6.11
CA GLU A 33 -2.77 8.57 7.32
C GLU A 33 -1.27 8.82 7.11
N GLY A 34 -0.81 10.00 7.54
CA GLY A 34 0.59 10.41 7.43
C GLY A 34 1.34 10.27 8.75
N PHE A 35 2.59 9.83 8.67
CA PHE A 35 3.48 9.69 9.83
C PHE A 35 4.78 10.42 9.56
N MET A 36 5.23 11.18 10.56
CA MET A 36 6.45 11.99 10.54
C MET A 36 7.30 11.69 11.78
N ALA A 37 8.50 12.24 11.82
CA ALA A 37 9.31 12.22 13.02
C ALA A 37 8.54 12.83 14.20
N ASN A 38 8.78 12.30 15.39
CA ASN A 38 8.13 12.73 16.64
C ASN A 38 6.61 12.44 16.70
N HIS A 39 6.09 11.64 15.81
CA HIS A 39 4.72 11.14 15.94
C HIS A 39 4.58 10.28 17.20
N ALA A 40 3.44 10.34 17.85
CA ALA A 40 3.14 9.46 18.97
C ALA A 40 3.28 7.99 18.55
N TRP A 41 3.76 7.15 19.45
CA TRP A 41 3.90 5.72 19.17
C TRP A 41 2.54 5.13 18.85
N ALA A 42 2.50 4.37 17.77
CA ALA A 42 1.28 3.78 17.26
C ALA A 42 1.56 2.48 16.51
N CYS A 43 0.58 1.59 16.53
CA CYS A 43 0.57 0.40 15.69
C CYS A 43 -0.80 0.33 15.04
N LYS A 44 -0.82 0.32 13.70
CA LYS A 44 -2.09 0.36 12.94
C LYS A 44 -2.10 -0.68 11.84
N LEU A 45 -3.26 -1.25 11.61
CA LEU A 45 -3.49 -2.13 10.49
C LEU A 45 -3.58 -1.33 9.19
N LEU A 46 -2.98 -1.87 8.15
CA LEU A 46 -2.97 -1.29 6.82
C LEU A 46 -3.92 -2.05 5.90
N ASP A 47 -4.56 -1.29 5.03
CA ASP A 47 -5.33 -1.84 3.92
C ASP A 47 -4.45 -1.95 2.68
N VAL A 48 -4.94 -2.65 1.67
CA VAL A 48 -4.33 -2.64 0.33
C VAL A 48 -4.40 -1.22 -0.21
N GLY A 49 -3.26 -0.68 -0.64
CA GLY A 49 -3.26 0.68 -1.13
C GLY A 49 -1.89 1.17 -1.56
N GLU A 50 -1.86 2.44 -1.90
CA GLU A 50 -0.63 3.14 -2.22
C GLU A 50 0.12 3.50 -0.95
N ILE A 51 1.45 3.51 -1.06
CA ILE A 51 2.31 4.15 -0.09
C ILE A 51 2.99 5.35 -0.75
N TRP A 52 3.07 6.45 -0.04
CA TRP A 52 3.72 7.68 -0.46
C TRP A 52 4.85 8.00 0.49
N ILE A 53 6.06 8.09 -0.04
CA ILE A 53 7.27 8.28 0.74
C ILE A 53 7.95 9.58 0.29
N GLN A 54 8.14 10.49 1.21
CA GLN A 54 8.98 11.67 1.00
C GLN A 54 10.30 11.45 1.74
N GLU A 55 11.37 11.25 0.98
CA GLU A 55 12.69 11.05 1.55
C GLU A 55 13.24 12.35 2.17
N ALA A 56 14.10 12.21 3.15
CA ALA A 56 14.76 13.35 3.79
C ALA A 56 15.51 14.18 2.74
N GLY A 57 15.23 15.48 2.72
CA GLY A 57 15.83 16.42 1.77
C GLY A 57 15.19 16.43 0.39
N SER A 58 14.14 15.65 0.15
CA SER A 58 13.41 15.63 -1.13
C SER A 58 12.07 16.33 -1.01
N LYS A 59 11.63 16.96 -2.08
CA LYS A 59 10.29 17.52 -2.21
C LYS A 59 9.33 16.55 -2.92
N ASP A 60 9.88 15.55 -3.57
CA ASP A 60 9.12 14.61 -4.38
C ASP A 60 8.72 13.39 -3.55
N PHE A 61 7.63 12.76 -3.95
CA PHE A 61 7.17 11.51 -3.36
C PHE A 61 7.56 10.33 -4.23
N LYS A 62 8.05 9.26 -3.58
CA LYS A 62 8.11 7.93 -4.17
C LYS A 62 6.81 7.22 -3.87
N ILE A 63 6.26 6.54 -4.86
CA ILE A 63 4.98 5.85 -4.75
C ILE A 63 5.22 4.36 -4.92
N GLY A 64 4.60 3.56 -4.07
CA GLY A 64 4.60 2.11 -4.18
C GLY A 64 3.20 1.53 -3.95
N ALA A 65 3.04 0.27 -4.26
CA ALA A 65 1.84 -0.50 -3.95
C ALA A 65 2.14 -1.49 -2.82
N ILE A 66 1.32 -1.51 -1.80
CA ILE A 66 1.42 -2.47 -0.69
C ILE A 66 0.12 -3.24 -0.52
N SER A 67 0.25 -4.47 -0.01
CA SER A 67 -0.86 -5.42 0.11
C SER A 67 -1.30 -5.62 1.55
N GLY A 68 -1.56 -4.53 2.26
CA GLY A 68 -2.00 -4.59 3.66
C GLY A 68 -0.83 -4.81 4.63
N GLY A 69 -1.12 -5.37 5.79
CA GLY A 69 -0.16 -5.57 6.85
C GLY A 69 -0.35 -4.60 8.00
N PHE A 70 0.73 -4.14 8.60
CA PHE A 70 0.66 -3.15 9.67
C PHE A 70 1.87 -2.21 9.69
N ILE A 71 1.67 -1.04 10.26
CA ILE A 71 2.72 -0.04 10.51
C ILE A 71 2.96 0.06 12.02
N ASP A 72 4.22 0.00 12.41
CA ASP A 72 4.66 0.16 13.79
C ASP A 72 5.49 1.44 13.89
N VAL A 73 4.97 2.43 14.61
CA VAL A 73 5.58 3.76 14.75
C VAL A 73 6.14 3.90 16.15
N LYS A 74 7.44 4.02 16.24
CA LYS A 74 8.19 4.26 17.49
C LYS A 74 9.26 5.32 17.22
N THR A 75 10.48 5.12 17.70
CA THR A 75 11.64 5.93 17.33
C THR A 75 12.02 5.73 15.86
N GLU A 76 11.63 4.60 15.31
CA GLU A 76 11.69 4.27 13.88
C GLU A 76 10.32 3.79 13.41
N ILE A 77 10.07 3.86 12.12
CA ILE A 77 8.84 3.33 11.51
C ILE A 77 9.18 2.03 10.79
N THR A 78 8.44 0.98 11.09
CA THR A 78 8.53 -0.29 10.37
C THR A 78 7.17 -0.65 9.80
N ILE A 79 7.15 -0.97 8.52
CA ILE A 79 5.95 -1.48 7.84
C ILE A 79 6.20 -2.94 7.49
N PHE A 80 5.30 -3.80 7.93
CA PHE A 80 5.26 -5.21 7.58
C PHE A 80 4.08 -5.42 6.64
N THR A 81 4.37 -5.89 5.43
CA THR A 81 3.36 -6.12 4.40
C THR A 81 3.64 -7.43 3.67
N ASP A 82 2.60 -8.07 3.15
CA ASP A 82 2.75 -9.32 2.40
C ASP A 82 3.45 -9.14 1.07
N ALA A 83 3.24 -8.01 0.42
CA ALA A 83 3.86 -7.67 -0.85
C ALA A 83 4.00 -6.17 -1.00
N ALA A 84 5.08 -5.75 -1.63
CA ALA A 84 5.34 -4.36 -1.95
C ALA A 84 6.03 -4.28 -3.32
N GLU A 85 5.60 -3.34 -4.15
CA GLU A 85 6.10 -3.17 -5.50
C GLU A 85 6.25 -1.69 -5.84
N TRP A 86 7.36 -1.34 -6.49
CA TRP A 86 7.53 -0.04 -7.14
C TRP A 86 6.79 -0.02 -8.48
N PRO A 87 6.46 1.17 -9.03
CA PRO A 87 5.74 1.26 -10.30
C PRO A 87 6.37 0.46 -11.44
N ASN A 88 7.69 0.49 -11.55
CA ASN A 88 8.43 -0.21 -12.59
C ASN A 88 8.54 -1.72 -12.40
N GLU A 89 8.21 -2.22 -11.22
CA GLU A 89 8.19 -3.66 -10.91
C GLU A 89 6.82 -4.29 -11.21
N ILE A 90 5.79 -3.47 -11.42
CA ILE A 90 4.40 -3.94 -11.59
C ILE A 90 4.19 -4.46 -13.00
N ASP A 91 3.73 -5.70 -13.11
CA ASP A 91 3.25 -6.29 -14.35
C ASP A 91 1.80 -5.84 -14.59
N VAL A 92 1.63 -4.80 -15.41
CA VAL A 92 0.33 -4.16 -15.68
C VAL A 92 -0.64 -5.13 -16.38
N GLU A 93 -0.15 -5.90 -17.34
CA GLU A 93 -0.99 -6.86 -18.07
C GLU A 93 -1.54 -7.97 -17.15
N ARG A 94 -0.70 -8.48 -16.28
CA ARG A 94 -1.10 -9.47 -15.27
C ARG A 94 -2.13 -8.87 -14.30
N SER A 95 -1.90 -7.64 -13.85
CA SER A 95 -2.83 -6.92 -12.96
C SER A 95 -4.19 -6.70 -13.62
N LYS A 96 -4.20 -6.32 -14.90
CA LYS A 96 -5.40 -6.18 -15.69
C LYS A 96 -6.16 -7.49 -15.84
N SER A 97 -5.45 -8.59 -16.08
CA SER A 97 -6.04 -9.93 -16.13
C SER A 97 -6.68 -10.35 -14.80
N HIS A 98 -5.99 -10.11 -13.69
CA HIS A 98 -6.53 -10.36 -12.34
C HIS A 98 -7.77 -9.51 -12.06
N LYS A 99 -7.75 -8.25 -12.46
CA LYS A 99 -8.90 -7.35 -12.34
C LYS A 99 -10.12 -7.92 -13.06
N GLU A 100 -9.96 -8.28 -14.34
CA GLU A 100 -11.04 -8.82 -15.17
C GLU A 100 -11.60 -10.13 -14.59
N LYS A 101 -10.74 -11.03 -14.14
CA LYS A 101 -11.15 -12.28 -13.50
C LYS A 101 -11.96 -12.05 -12.23
N ALA A 102 -11.49 -11.14 -11.36
CA ALA A 102 -12.18 -10.81 -10.11
C ALA A 102 -13.52 -10.14 -10.36
N GLU A 103 -13.59 -9.19 -11.30
CA GLU A 103 -14.84 -8.53 -11.70
C GLU A 103 -15.86 -9.53 -12.26
N ASN A 104 -15.44 -10.42 -13.15
CA ASN A 104 -16.31 -11.43 -13.75
C ASN A 104 -16.81 -12.43 -12.70
N TRP A 105 -15.94 -12.87 -11.81
CA TRP A 105 -16.32 -13.76 -10.72
C TRP A 105 -17.36 -13.09 -9.81
N LEU A 106 -17.17 -11.83 -9.43
CA LEU A 106 -18.09 -11.05 -8.60
C LEU A 106 -19.46 -10.88 -9.26
N LYS A 107 -19.50 -10.63 -10.57
CA LYS A 107 -20.74 -10.50 -11.34
C LYS A 107 -21.59 -11.76 -11.32
N THR A 108 -20.95 -12.93 -11.31
CA THR A 108 -21.63 -14.23 -11.37
C THR A 108 -21.93 -14.82 -9.99
N HIS A 109 -21.33 -14.33 -8.91
CA HIS A 109 -21.39 -14.90 -7.57
C HIS A 109 -21.94 -13.93 -6.51
N THR A 110 -22.65 -12.88 -6.90
CA THR A 110 -23.23 -11.90 -5.96
C THR A 110 -24.62 -12.29 -5.44
N ARG A 111 -25.09 -13.51 -5.70
CA ARG A 111 -26.39 -13.99 -5.25
C ARG A 111 -26.34 -14.44 -3.79
N ALA A 112 -27.51 -14.57 -3.16
CA ALA A 112 -27.69 -14.89 -1.74
C ALA A 112 -27.05 -16.23 -1.30
N ASP A 113 -26.71 -17.11 -2.23
CA ASP A 113 -26.10 -18.41 -2.01
C ASP A 113 -24.57 -18.40 -2.12
N ALA A 114 -23.95 -17.24 -2.41
CA ALA A 114 -22.52 -17.13 -2.53
C ALA A 114 -21.85 -17.10 -1.14
N ASP A 115 -20.70 -17.77 -1.02
CA ASP A 115 -19.90 -17.77 0.19
C ASP A 115 -19.29 -16.37 0.41
N GLU A 116 -19.57 -15.78 1.57
CA GLU A 116 -19.06 -14.46 1.95
C GLU A 116 -17.53 -14.41 1.96
N THR A 117 -16.87 -15.48 2.35
CA THR A 117 -15.40 -15.57 2.35
C THR A 117 -14.83 -15.49 0.93
N GLU A 118 -15.46 -16.19 -0.01
CA GLU A 118 -15.04 -16.14 -1.42
C GLU A 118 -15.31 -14.78 -2.04
N ILE A 119 -16.42 -14.14 -1.72
CA ILE A 119 -16.71 -12.77 -2.15
C ILE A 119 -15.66 -11.80 -1.61
N LEU A 120 -15.29 -11.92 -0.34
CA LEU A 120 -14.27 -11.08 0.26
C LEU A 120 -12.90 -11.27 -0.41
N ARG A 121 -12.51 -12.52 -0.68
CA ARG A 121 -11.26 -12.82 -1.40
C ARG A 121 -11.24 -12.20 -2.79
N ALA A 122 -12.36 -12.27 -3.52
CA ALA A 122 -12.46 -11.66 -4.84
C ALA A 122 -12.34 -10.12 -4.76
N LYS A 123 -12.98 -9.49 -3.78
CA LYS A 123 -12.88 -8.05 -3.54
C LYS A 123 -11.45 -7.61 -3.20
N VAL A 124 -10.76 -8.37 -2.37
CA VAL A 124 -9.35 -8.10 -2.02
C VAL A 124 -8.46 -8.26 -3.25
N SER A 125 -8.66 -9.30 -4.04
CA SER A 125 -7.92 -9.51 -5.29
C SER A 125 -8.15 -8.36 -6.27
N LEU A 126 -9.38 -7.89 -6.39
CA LEU A 126 -9.73 -6.74 -7.22
C LEU A 126 -9.02 -5.46 -6.72
N ASN A 127 -9.05 -5.19 -5.43
CA ASN A 127 -8.37 -4.04 -4.83
C ASN A 127 -6.86 -4.07 -5.08
N LYS A 128 -6.24 -5.23 -4.93
CA LYS A 128 -4.81 -5.41 -5.22
C LYS A 128 -4.48 -5.09 -6.68
N ALA A 129 -5.29 -5.59 -7.59
CA ALA A 129 -5.11 -5.33 -9.03
C ALA A 129 -5.31 -3.85 -9.38
N LEU A 130 -6.36 -3.24 -8.87
CA LEU A 130 -6.64 -1.81 -9.07
C LEU A 130 -5.53 -0.92 -8.50
N THR A 131 -5.05 -1.23 -7.31
CA THR A 131 -3.94 -0.48 -6.68
C THR A 131 -2.67 -0.57 -7.51
N ARG A 132 -2.30 -1.77 -7.99
CA ARG A 132 -1.14 -1.95 -8.85
C ARG A 132 -1.25 -1.16 -10.14
N MET A 133 -2.39 -1.23 -10.80
CA MET A 133 -2.62 -0.48 -12.05
C MET A 133 -2.54 1.03 -11.81
N HIS A 134 -3.11 1.51 -10.72
CA HIS A 134 -3.09 2.92 -10.35
C HIS A 134 -1.68 3.41 -10.04
N VAL A 135 -0.92 2.65 -9.27
CA VAL A 135 0.48 2.97 -8.94
C VAL A 135 1.35 2.95 -10.19
N ALA A 136 1.20 1.96 -11.07
CA ALA A 136 1.94 1.88 -12.33
C ALA A 136 1.66 3.08 -13.24
N ALA A 137 0.46 3.66 -13.16
CA ALA A 137 0.07 4.86 -13.90
C ALA A 137 0.53 6.17 -13.24
N GLY A 138 1.24 6.11 -12.10
CA GLY A 138 1.77 7.26 -11.39
C GLY A 138 1.07 7.61 -10.08
N GLY A 139 0.05 6.85 -9.68
CA GLY A 139 -0.69 7.05 -8.44
C GLY A 139 -1.53 8.32 -8.42
N ALA A 140 -2.10 8.64 -7.26
CA ALA A 140 -2.84 9.88 -7.07
C ALA A 140 -1.88 11.08 -7.01
N ARG A 141 -2.26 12.19 -7.63
CA ARG A 141 -1.48 13.41 -7.50
C ARG A 141 -1.73 14.02 -6.12
N ARG A 142 -0.68 14.10 -5.33
CA ARG A 142 -0.73 14.77 -4.04
C ARG A 142 0.01 16.09 -4.14
N LYS A 143 -0.66 17.17 -3.78
CA LYS A 143 -0.03 18.48 -3.59
C LYS A 143 0.35 18.60 -2.12
N ARG A 144 1.50 19.10 -1.91
CA ARG A 144 2.01 19.42 -0.59
C ARG A 144 1.49 20.78 -0.13
#